data_bc977c7fd06d2ebb53234d256ff20354
#
_entry.id   bc977c7fd06d2ebb53234d256ff20354
#
_cell.length_a   1.000
_cell.length_b   1.000
_cell.length_c   1.000
_cell.angle_alpha   90.00
_cell.angle_beta   90.00
_cell.angle_gamma   90.00
#
_symmetry.space_group_name_H-M   'P 1'
#
loop_
_entity.id
_entity.type
_entity.pdbx_description
1 polymer ?
#
loop_
_entity_poly.entity_id
_entity_poly.type
_entity_poly.pdbx_seq_one_letter_code
_entity_poly.pdbx_strand_id
1 'polypeptide(L)'
;MEFDVDQLTTIFSAINGVVWGPLMLILLFGVGIYLQLGLKLMPIRKLGLGFSLLWGGRRSDADSRDDGEISPFNALMTALSATIGTGNIAGVATAIALGGPGAVFWMWLTALVGMATKFAEAVLAVRYRQTDSRGDHVGGPMYYIRNGLGKRWAWLGGMFAFFGAVAAFGIGNTVQANSVADALTTSFGVPAWLTGVIIM
;
A
#
# COMPACT_ATOMS: atom_id res chain seq x y z
N MET A 1 0.24 -21.65 32.52
CA MET A 1 1.15 -20.65 31.91
C MET A 1 0.27 -19.49 31.49
N GLU A 2 0.04 -18.52 32.42
CA GLU A 2 -0.68 -17.28 32.05
C GLU A 2 0.21 -16.55 31.05
N PHE A 3 -0.27 -16.35 29.86
CA PHE A 3 0.38 -15.48 28.88
C PHE A 3 0.30 -14.05 29.41
N ASP A 4 1.42 -13.50 29.82
CA ASP A 4 1.51 -12.13 30.30
C ASP A 4 1.34 -11.18 29.09
N VAL A 5 0.11 -10.72 28.90
CA VAL A 5 -0.28 -9.81 27.80
C VAL A 5 0.54 -8.52 27.86
N ASP A 6 0.92 -8.08 29.06
CA ASP A 6 1.69 -6.86 29.24
C ASP A 6 3.14 -7.02 28.73
N GLN A 7 3.75 -8.19 28.95
CA GLN A 7 5.07 -8.50 28.38
C GLN A 7 5.03 -8.54 26.86
N LEU A 8 4.03 -9.19 26.25
CA LEU A 8 3.86 -9.22 24.81
C LEU A 8 3.67 -7.82 24.24
N THR A 9 2.83 -7.02 24.85
CA THR A 9 2.58 -5.62 24.43
C THR A 9 3.86 -4.81 24.48
N THR A 10 4.66 -4.97 25.54
CA THR A 10 5.95 -4.28 25.68
C THR A 10 6.94 -4.69 24.58
N ILE A 11 7.05 -5.99 24.28
CA ILE A 11 7.92 -6.50 23.21
C ILE A 11 7.48 -5.96 21.86
N PHE A 12 6.19 -6.03 21.52
CA PHE A 12 5.67 -5.52 20.25
C PHE A 12 5.86 -4.00 20.13
N SER A 13 5.67 -3.26 21.21
CA SER A 13 5.91 -1.81 21.27
C SER A 13 7.38 -1.47 21.00
N ALA A 14 8.31 -2.22 21.61
CA ALA A 14 9.74 -2.03 21.39
C ALA A 14 10.13 -2.34 19.94
N ILE A 15 9.65 -3.45 19.36
CA ILE A 15 9.88 -3.82 17.97
C ILE A 15 9.32 -2.73 17.04
N ASN A 16 8.08 -2.28 17.29
CA ASN A 16 7.45 -1.22 16.52
C ASN A 16 8.24 0.08 16.55
N GLY A 17 8.76 0.48 17.71
CA GLY A 17 9.60 1.66 17.89
C GLY A 17 10.92 1.60 17.11
N VAL A 18 11.52 0.40 16.98
CA VAL A 18 12.72 0.19 16.15
C VAL A 18 12.35 0.21 14.66
N VAL A 19 11.32 -0.53 14.27
CA VAL A 19 10.91 -0.68 12.85
C VAL A 19 10.45 0.67 12.28
N TRP A 20 9.63 1.42 13.00
CA TRP A 20 9.13 2.74 12.61
C TRP A 20 9.97 3.90 13.15
N GLY A 21 11.17 3.61 13.63
CA GLY A 21 12.10 4.60 14.14
C GLY A 21 12.70 5.50 13.07
N PRO A 22 13.59 6.42 13.48
CA PRO A 22 14.20 7.40 12.58
C PRO A 22 14.90 6.80 11.38
N LEU A 23 15.51 5.61 11.53
CA LEU A 23 16.20 4.91 10.44
C LEU A 23 15.25 4.58 9.28
N MET A 24 14.08 4.00 9.59
CA MET A 24 13.09 3.68 8.57
C MET A 24 12.55 4.94 7.89
N LEU A 25 12.28 5.99 8.65
CA LEU A 25 11.83 7.27 8.11
C LEU A 25 12.88 7.87 7.16
N ILE A 26 14.16 7.89 7.55
CA ILE A 26 15.24 8.36 6.70
C ILE A 26 15.33 7.52 5.41
N LEU A 27 15.21 6.20 5.50
CA LEU A 27 15.22 5.33 4.33
C LEU A 27 14.03 5.61 3.40
N LEU A 28 12.81 5.70 3.93
CA LEU A 28 11.62 5.96 3.13
C LEU A 28 11.69 7.32 2.42
N PHE A 29 12.02 8.39 3.16
CA PHE A 29 12.16 9.73 2.59
C PHE A 29 13.37 9.80 1.66
N GLY A 30 14.52 9.23 2.05
CA GLY A 30 15.74 9.23 1.26
C GLY A 30 15.55 8.55 -0.10
N VAL A 31 14.94 7.36 -0.12
CA VAL A 31 14.63 6.66 -1.37
C VAL A 31 13.63 7.45 -2.21
N GLY A 32 12.59 7.99 -1.60
CA GLY A 32 11.59 8.78 -2.31
C GLY A 32 12.17 10.05 -2.92
N ILE A 33 13.01 10.78 -2.20
CA ILE A 33 13.72 11.97 -2.71
C ILE A 33 14.69 11.57 -3.82
N TYR A 34 15.48 10.52 -3.62
CA TYR A 34 16.39 10.00 -4.64
C TYR A 34 15.66 9.69 -5.95
N LEU A 35 14.52 9.00 -5.86
CA LEU A 35 13.69 8.70 -7.02
C LEU A 35 13.07 9.96 -7.64
N GLN A 36 12.60 10.92 -6.85
CA GLN A 36 12.07 12.20 -7.37
C GLN A 36 13.15 12.95 -8.18
N LEU A 37 14.36 13.03 -7.65
CA LEU A 37 15.47 13.69 -8.33
C LEU A 37 15.92 12.91 -9.58
N GLY A 38 16.07 11.60 -9.46
CA GLY A 38 16.45 10.71 -10.57
C GLY A 38 15.45 10.75 -11.73
N LEU A 39 14.16 10.83 -11.43
CA LEU A 39 13.08 10.96 -12.40
C LEU A 39 12.83 12.44 -12.83
N LYS A 40 13.66 13.39 -12.37
CA LYS A 40 13.54 14.83 -12.70
C LYS A 40 12.13 15.36 -12.41
N LEU A 41 11.55 14.97 -11.27
CA LEU A 41 10.18 15.31 -10.84
C LEU A 41 9.09 14.90 -11.83
N MET A 42 9.34 13.88 -12.66
CA MET A 42 8.44 13.45 -13.73
C MET A 42 7.03 13.10 -13.21
N PRO A 43 6.84 12.37 -12.09
CA PRO A 43 5.51 12.06 -11.56
C PRO A 43 4.67 13.32 -11.30
N ILE A 44 5.29 14.39 -10.81
CA ILE A 44 4.62 15.68 -10.55
C ILE A 44 4.39 16.43 -11.86
N ARG A 45 5.42 16.57 -12.69
CA ARG A 45 5.37 17.35 -13.95
C ARG A 45 4.40 16.77 -14.98
N LYS A 46 4.18 15.45 -14.96
CA LYS A 46 3.31 14.73 -15.92
C LYS A 46 1.96 14.34 -15.33
N LEU A 47 1.58 14.91 -14.18
CA LEU A 47 0.29 14.65 -13.53
C LEU A 47 -0.89 14.90 -14.48
N GLY A 48 -0.88 16.03 -15.20
CA GLY A 48 -1.91 16.36 -16.19
C GLY A 48 -2.00 15.34 -17.33
N LEU A 49 -0.87 14.84 -17.81
CA LEU A 49 -0.82 13.75 -18.79
C LEU A 49 -1.42 12.46 -18.19
N GLY A 50 -1.07 12.14 -16.94
CA GLY A 50 -1.61 10.98 -16.23
C GLY A 50 -3.14 11.01 -16.17
N PHE A 51 -3.74 12.14 -15.79
CA PHE A 51 -5.18 12.33 -15.79
C PHE A 51 -5.80 12.21 -17.19
N SER A 52 -5.16 12.79 -18.20
CA SER A 52 -5.62 12.69 -19.59
C SER A 52 -5.65 11.25 -20.09
N LEU A 53 -4.59 10.47 -19.83
CA LEU A 53 -4.52 9.06 -20.21
C LEU A 53 -5.55 8.21 -19.46
N LEU A 54 -5.78 8.51 -18.17
CA LEU A 54 -6.78 7.84 -17.37
C LEU A 54 -8.19 8.06 -17.94
N TRP A 55 -8.52 9.31 -18.27
CA TRP A 55 -9.85 9.67 -18.81
C TRP A 55 -10.05 9.13 -20.21
N GLY A 56 -9.00 9.13 -21.04
CA GLY A 56 -8.99 8.50 -22.36
C GLY A 56 -9.18 6.98 -22.27
N GLY A 57 -8.50 6.32 -21.36
CA GLY A 57 -8.60 4.88 -21.13
C GLY A 57 -9.95 4.40 -20.60
N ARG A 58 -10.83 5.30 -20.14
CA ARG A 58 -12.20 5.00 -19.75
C ARG A 58 -13.10 4.65 -20.95
N ARG A 59 -12.75 5.12 -22.15
CA ARG A 59 -13.50 4.92 -23.40
C ARG A 59 -12.91 3.86 -24.31
N SER A 60 -11.78 3.27 -23.97
CA SER A 60 -11.22 2.19 -24.77
C SER A 60 -12.13 0.97 -24.61
N ASP A 61 -12.87 0.71 -25.69
CA ASP A 61 -13.68 -0.49 -25.86
C ASP A 61 -12.83 -1.74 -25.64
N ALA A 62 -13.46 -2.79 -25.16
CA ALA A 62 -12.87 -4.10 -24.86
C ALA A 62 -12.16 -4.77 -26.05
N ASP A 63 -12.19 -4.16 -27.24
CA ASP A 63 -11.60 -4.66 -28.48
C ASP A 63 -10.14 -4.21 -28.71
N SER A 64 -9.64 -3.19 -28.00
CA SER A 64 -8.22 -2.84 -28.02
C SER A 64 -7.50 -3.55 -26.87
N ARG A 65 -7.35 -4.85 -26.98
CA ARG A 65 -6.47 -5.68 -26.15
C ARG A 65 -5.02 -5.43 -26.52
N ASP A 66 -4.54 -4.21 -26.25
CA ASP A 66 -3.11 -3.99 -26.10
C ASP A 66 -2.65 -4.72 -24.84
N ASP A 67 -1.80 -5.71 -24.98
CA ASP A 67 -0.97 -6.42 -23.99
C ASP A 67 -1.37 -6.41 -22.48
N GLY A 68 -2.54 -5.94 -22.11
CA GLY A 68 -3.06 -5.85 -20.75
C GLY A 68 -4.44 -6.48 -20.61
N GLU A 69 -4.68 -7.21 -19.51
CA GLU A 69 -5.95 -7.90 -19.23
C GLU A 69 -7.08 -6.94 -18.88
N ILE A 70 -6.74 -5.76 -18.36
CA ILE A 70 -7.70 -4.75 -17.89
C ILE A 70 -7.33 -3.35 -18.39
N SER A 71 -8.33 -2.50 -18.56
CA SER A 71 -8.13 -1.10 -18.98
C SER A 71 -7.32 -0.30 -17.91
N PRO A 72 -6.59 0.76 -18.30
CA PRO A 72 -5.87 1.62 -17.36
C PRO A 72 -6.76 2.20 -16.26
N PHE A 73 -8.01 2.51 -16.58
CA PHE A 73 -8.99 2.99 -15.60
C PHE A 73 -9.33 1.89 -14.58
N ASN A 74 -9.61 0.67 -15.02
CA ASN A 74 -9.91 -0.45 -14.13
C ASN A 74 -8.70 -0.82 -13.28
N ALA A 75 -7.48 -0.78 -13.84
CA ALA A 75 -6.25 -0.99 -13.09
C ALA A 75 -6.08 0.02 -11.95
N LEU A 76 -6.36 1.32 -12.21
CA LEU A 76 -6.33 2.34 -11.17
C LEU A 76 -7.43 2.11 -10.12
N MET A 77 -8.65 1.80 -10.53
CA MET A 77 -9.76 1.54 -9.59
C MET A 77 -9.44 0.36 -8.68
N THR A 78 -8.87 -0.72 -9.23
CA THR A 78 -8.42 -1.87 -8.45
C THR A 78 -7.31 -1.48 -7.45
N ALA A 79 -6.32 -0.71 -7.90
CA ALA A 79 -5.24 -0.24 -7.05
C ALA A 79 -5.74 0.68 -5.92
N LEU A 80 -6.67 1.59 -6.21
CA LEU A 80 -7.30 2.45 -5.21
C LEU A 80 -8.14 1.65 -4.21
N SER A 81 -8.93 0.69 -4.69
CA SER A 81 -9.72 -0.19 -3.83
C SER A 81 -8.87 -0.99 -2.86
N ALA A 82 -7.69 -1.45 -3.29
CA ALA A 82 -6.74 -2.15 -2.43
C ALA A 82 -5.97 -1.22 -1.47
N THR A 83 -5.85 0.07 -1.79
CA THR A 83 -5.05 1.03 -1.01
C THR A 83 -5.88 1.81 0.01
N ILE A 84 -7.14 2.14 -0.33
CA ILE A 84 -8.01 2.90 0.55
C ILE A 84 -8.61 1.97 1.60
N GLY A 85 -8.32 2.25 2.86
CA GLY A 85 -8.78 1.48 4.01
C GLY A 85 -8.94 2.35 5.24
N THR A 86 -9.11 1.73 6.40
CA THR A 86 -9.26 2.44 7.69
C THR A 86 -8.07 3.32 8.03
N GLY A 87 -6.87 3.01 7.54
CA GLY A 87 -5.69 3.86 7.71
C GLY A 87 -5.86 5.25 7.11
N ASN A 88 -6.60 5.39 6.01
CA ASN A 88 -6.87 6.67 5.36
C ASN A 88 -7.97 7.48 6.08
N ILE A 89 -8.72 6.88 6.97
CA ILE A 89 -9.82 7.51 7.72
C ILE A 89 -9.43 7.60 9.19
N ALA A 90 -9.45 6.50 9.92
CA ALA A 90 -9.14 6.45 11.35
C ALA A 90 -7.68 6.82 11.63
N GLY A 91 -6.73 6.33 10.82
CA GLY A 91 -5.31 6.64 10.96
C GLY A 91 -5.01 8.13 10.73
N VAL A 92 -5.66 8.76 9.76
CA VAL A 92 -5.53 10.21 9.52
C VAL A 92 -6.17 11.00 10.68
N ALA A 93 -7.35 10.59 11.14
CA ALA A 93 -7.99 11.22 12.29
C ALA A 93 -7.11 11.16 13.55
N THR A 94 -6.52 10.00 13.83
CA THR A 94 -5.57 9.81 14.94
C THR A 94 -4.33 10.69 14.77
N ALA A 95 -3.76 10.77 13.57
CA ALA A 95 -2.61 11.61 13.30
C ALA A 95 -2.92 13.10 13.54
N ILE A 96 -4.11 13.57 13.15
CA ILE A 96 -4.55 14.95 13.42
C ILE A 96 -4.79 15.16 14.91
N ALA A 97 -5.40 14.20 15.60
CA ALA A 97 -5.67 14.30 17.03
C ALA A 97 -4.37 14.40 17.86
N LEU A 98 -3.32 13.67 17.48
CA LEU A 98 -2.03 13.67 18.16
C LEU A 98 -1.10 14.80 17.72
N GLY A 99 -1.05 15.10 16.42
CA GLY A 99 -0.10 16.04 15.82
C GLY A 99 -0.70 17.41 15.46
N GLY A 100 -2.00 17.60 15.71
CA GLY A 100 -2.70 18.82 15.34
C GLY A 100 -2.82 19.02 13.81
N PRO A 101 -3.26 20.21 13.37
CA PRO A 101 -3.41 20.52 11.93
C PRO A 101 -2.13 20.40 11.12
N GLY A 102 -0.95 20.58 11.77
CA GLY A 102 0.35 20.38 11.15
C GLY A 102 0.59 18.97 10.60
N ALA A 103 -0.08 17.95 11.14
CA ALA A 103 0.01 16.60 10.64
C ALA A 103 -0.44 16.49 9.17
N VAL A 104 -1.46 17.23 8.78
CA VAL A 104 -1.96 17.26 7.38
C VAL A 104 -0.92 17.81 6.43
N PHE A 105 -0.22 18.87 6.82
CA PHE A 105 0.86 19.44 6.02
C PHE A 105 1.97 18.40 5.78
N TRP A 106 2.40 17.71 6.83
CA TRP A 106 3.44 16.68 6.71
C TRP A 106 2.97 15.47 5.89
N MET A 107 1.69 15.09 5.99
CA MET A 107 1.12 14.05 5.13
C MET A 107 1.16 14.44 3.65
N TRP A 108 0.85 15.68 3.29
CA TRP A 108 0.96 16.16 1.92
C TRP A 108 2.40 16.14 1.41
N LEU A 109 3.34 16.60 2.25
CA LEU A 109 4.76 16.58 1.89
C LEU A 109 5.26 15.14 1.65
N THR A 110 4.86 14.22 2.53
CA THR A 110 5.15 12.79 2.40
C THR A 110 4.54 12.21 1.13
N ALA A 111 3.31 12.59 0.79
CA ALA A 111 2.65 12.13 -0.43
C ALA A 111 3.39 12.57 -1.70
N LEU A 112 3.92 13.79 -1.74
CA LEU A 112 4.74 14.27 -2.88
C LEU A 112 6.00 13.42 -3.07
N VAL A 113 6.64 13.03 -1.98
CA VAL A 113 7.81 12.14 -2.02
C VAL A 113 7.39 10.71 -2.40
N GLY A 114 6.30 10.21 -1.81
CA GLY A 114 5.76 8.88 -2.03
C GLY A 114 5.28 8.62 -3.46
N MET A 115 4.86 9.66 -4.19
CA MET A 115 4.47 9.53 -5.60
C MET A 115 5.58 8.92 -6.47
N ALA A 116 6.84 9.30 -6.27
CA ALA A 116 7.96 8.76 -7.03
C ALA A 116 8.21 7.29 -6.72
N THR A 117 8.08 6.90 -5.45
CA THR A 117 8.22 5.51 -5.02
C THR A 117 7.14 4.63 -5.64
N LYS A 118 5.88 5.06 -5.58
CA LYS A 118 4.76 4.34 -6.21
C LYS A 118 4.86 4.27 -7.73
N PHE A 119 5.30 5.35 -8.37
CA PHE A 119 5.55 5.36 -9.80
C PHE A 119 6.64 4.34 -10.19
N ALA A 120 7.78 4.34 -9.47
CA ALA A 120 8.86 3.40 -9.71
C ALA A 120 8.41 1.94 -9.48
N GLU A 121 7.65 1.68 -8.41
CA GLU A 121 7.08 0.37 -8.11
C GLU A 121 6.17 -0.13 -9.25
N ALA A 122 5.26 0.71 -9.74
CA ALA A 122 4.36 0.36 -10.83
C ALA A 122 5.12 0.08 -12.15
N VAL A 123 6.10 0.92 -12.48
CA VAL A 123 6.95 0.72 -13.66
C VAL A 123 7.73 -0.59 -13.58
N LEU A 124 8.33 -0.88 -12.42
CA LEU A 124 9.08 -2.12 -12.22
C LEU A 124 8.16 -3.34 -12.26
N ALA A 125 6.96 -3.26 -11.69
CA ALA A 125 5.98 -4.34 -11.72
C ALA A 125 5.57 -4.69 -13.15
N VAL A 126 5.31 -3.69 -13.99
CA VAL A 126 4.98 -3.90 -15.42
C VAL A 126 6.20 -4.36 -16.22
N ARG A 127 7.37 -3.74 -16.01
CA ARG A 127 8.61 -4.06 -16.73
C ARG A 127 9.08 -5.50 -16.54
N TYR A 128 8.92 -6.04 -15.34
CA TYR A 128 9.42 -7.36 -14.96
C TYR A 128 8.30 -8.39 -14.74
N ARG A 129 7.08 -8.09 -15.20
CA ARG A 129 5.98 -9.06 -15.20
C ARG A 129 6.34 -10.29 -16.01
N GLN A 130 5.75 -11.40 -15.66
CA GLN A 130 5.86 -12.68 -16.37
C GLN A 130 4.47 -13.16 -16.76
N THR A 131 4.41 -14.04 -17.73
CA THR A 131 3.17 -14.75 -18.07
C THR A 131 3.26 -16.14 -17.42
N ASP A 132 2.22 -16.52 -16.70
CA ASP A 132 2.15 -17.82 -16.06
C ASP A 132 1.75 -18.93 -17.05
N SER A 133 1.66 -20.17 -16.56
CA SER A 133 1.28 -21.33 -17.38
C SER A 133 -0.16 -21.27 -17.92
N ARG A 134 -1.00 -20.39 -17.39
CA ARG A 134 -2.38 -20.18 -17.84
C ARG A 134 -2.52 -19.03 -18.83
N GLY A 135 -1.44 -18.30 -19.08
CA GLY A 135 -1.45 -17.11 -19.92
C GLY A 135 -1.69 -15.81 -19.18
N ASP A 136 -1.90 -15.84 -17.86
CA ASP A 136 -2.16 -14.66 -17.05
C ASP A 136 -0.88 -13.89 -16.71
N HIS A 137 -0.96 -12.57 -16.67
CA HIS A 137 0.16 -11.73 -16.28
C HIS A 137 0.34 -11.70 -14.76
N VAL A 138 1.53 -12.08 -14.30
CA VAL A 138 1.91 -12.06 -12.88
C VAL A 138 3.12 -11.14 -12.67
N GLY A 139 3.06 -10.32 -11.62
CA GLY A 139 4.09 -9.32 -11.34
C GLY A 139 4.13 -8.94 -9.86
N GLY A 140 4.88 -7.89 -9.57
CA GLY A 140 5.03 -7.35 -8.22
C GLY A 140 6.45 -7.46 -7.67
N PRO A 141 6.68 -7.09 -6.40
CA PRO A 141 8.01 -7.02 -5.80
C PRO A 141 8.82 -8.30 -5.89
N MET A 142 8.20 -9.46 -5.66
CA MET A 142 8.88 -10.74 -5.74
C MET A 142 9.43 -11.03 -7.16
N TYR A 143 8.72 -10.58 -8.20
CA TYR A 143 9.12 -10.77 -9.59
C TYR A 143 10.22 -9.78 -10.02
N TYR A 144 10.06 -8.48 -9.75
CA TYR A 144 11.08 -7.52 -10.17
C TYR A 144 12.36 -7.62 -9.35
N ILE A 145 12.33 -8.06 -8.11
CA ILE A 145 13.54 -8.37 -7.35
C ILE A 145 14.29 -9.52 -8.02
N ARG A 146 13.61 -10.64 -8.30
CA ARG A 146 14.24 -11.80 -8.91
C ARG A 146 14.73 -11.54 -10.34
N ASN A 147 13.92 -10.87 -11.14
CA ASN A 147 14.20 -10.66 -12.57
C ASN A 147 15.09 -9.44 -12.81
N GLY A 148 15.02 -8.41 -11.97
CA GLY A 148 15.81 -7.18 -12.09
C GLY A 148 17.17 -7.26 -11.42
N LEU A 149 17.25 -7.81 -10.20
CA LEU A 149 18.51 -7.96 -9.45
C LEU A 149 19.20 -9.31 -9.69
N GLY A 150 18.49 -10.27 -10.27
CA GLY A 150 19.00 -11.60 -10.58
C GLY A 150 18.76 -12.64 -9.48
N LYS A 151 19.05 -13.91 -9.81
CA LYS A 151 18.75 -15.07 -8.96
C LYS A 151 19.39 -15.02 -7.57
N ARG A 152 20.53 -14.36 -7.43
CA ARG A 152 21.24 -14.19 -6.14
C ARG A 152 20.37 -13.46 -5.10
N TRP A 153 19.48 -12.56 -5.54
CA TRP A 153 18.62 -11.73 -4.71
C TRP A 153 17.19 -12.28 -4.59
N ALA A 154 16.91 -13.44 -5.16
CA ALA A 154 15.56 -14.03 -5.15
C ALA A 154 15.02 -14.27 -3.73
N TRP A 155 15.90 -14.49 -2.74
CA TRP A 155 15.52 -14.66 -1.35
C TRP A 155 14.82 -13.41 -0.77
N LEU A 156 15.20 -12.19 -1.19
CA LEU A 156 14.50 -10.95 -0.80
C LEU A 156 13.07 -10.94 -1.34
N GLY A 157 12.86 -11.42 -2.57
CA GLY A 157 11.53 -11.58 -3.14
C GLY A 157 10.68 -12.58 -2.35
N GLY A 158 11.29 -13.68 -1.91
CA GLY A 158 10.65 -14.68 -1.03
C GLY A 158 10.29 -14.09 0.34
N MET A 159 11.18 -13.33 0.96
CA MET A 159 10.90 -12.62 2.21
C MET A 159 9.75 -11.63 2.04
N PHE A 160 9.73 -10.85 0.97
CA PHE A 160 8.63 -9.93 0.70
C PHE A 160 7.29 -10.68 0.60
N ALA A 161 7.25 -11.79 -0.15
CA ALA A 161 6.05 -12.59 -0.30
C ALA A 161 5.57 -13.17 1.05
N PHE A 162 6.50 -13.67 1.87
CA PHE A 162 6.19 -14.21 3.20
C PHE A 162 5.61 -13.13 4.12
N PHE A 163 6.29 -11.99 4.26
CA PHE A 163 5.80 -10.91 5.11
C PHE A 163 4.51 -10.28 4.58
N GLY A 164 4.34 -10.21 3.26
CA GLY A 164 3.10 -9.76 2.65
C GLY A 164 1.93 -10.70 2.96
N ALA A 165 2.14 -12.00 2.91
CA ALA A 165 1.13 -12.98 3.27
C ALA A 165 0.73 -12.87 4.76
N VAL A 166 1.72 -12.77 5.67
CA VAL A 166 1.46 -12.57 7.11
C VAL A 166 0.72 -11.26 7.37
N ALA A 167 1.14 -10.17 6.71
CA ALA A 167 0.49 -8.87 6.85
C ALA A 167 -0.97 -8.87 6.36
N ALA A 168 -1.28 -9.65 5.33
CA ALA A 168 -2.65 -9.75 4.81
C ALA A 168 -3.64 -10.27 5.86
N PHE A 169 -3.25 -11.23 6.69
CA PHE A 169 -4.09 -11.71 7.80
C PHE A 169 -4.35 -10.65 8.87
N GLY A 170 -3.33 -9.87 9.23
CA GLY A 170 -3.46 -8.83 10.26
C GLY A 170 -4.05 -7.55 9.72
N ILE A 171 -3.27 -6.84 8.91
CA ILE A 171 -3.60 -5.48 8.46
C ILE A 171 -4.75 -5.47 7.45
N GLY A 172 -4.77 -6.45 6.53
CA GLY A 172 -5.78 -6.50 5.46
C GLY A 172 -7.18 -6.83 5.94
N ASN A 173 -7.31 -7.59 7.04
CA ASN A 173 -8.58 -8.11 7.50
C ASN A 173 -8.91 -7.66 8.93
N THR A 174 -8.15 -8.10 9.94
CA THR A 174 -8.52 -7.91 11.34
C THR A 174 -8.58 -6.44 11.77
N VAL A 175 -7.63 -5.60 11.31
CA VAL A 175 -7.62 -4.17 11.61
C VAL A 175 -8.82 -3.47 10.98
N GLN A 176 -9.17 -3.82 9.74
CA GLN A 176 -10.35 -3.26 9.05
C GLN A 176 -11.63 -3.64 9.79
N ALA A 177 -11.83 -4.92 10.08
CA ALA A 177 -12.99 -5.41 10.79
C ALA A 177 -13.16 -4.77 12.17
N ASN A 178 -12.05 -4.68 12.93
CA ASN A 178 -12.05 -4.04 14.24
C ASN A 178 -12.45 -2.56 14.17
N SER A 179 -11.91 -1.79 13.23
CA SER A 179 -12.22 -0.36 13.10
C SER A 179 -13.67 -0.12 12.71
N VAL A 180 -14.24 -0.98 11.85
CA VAL A 180 -15.67 -0.90 11.51
C VAL A 180 -16.55 -1.24 12.71
N ALA A 181 -16.18 -2.31 13.45
CA ALA A 181 -16.92 -2.70 14.65
C ALA A 181 -16.88 -1.62 15.74
N ASP A 182 -15.72 -1.02 15.96
CA ASP A 182 -15.55 0.07 16.93
C ASP A 182 -16.38 1.31 16.55
N ALA A 183 -16.35 1.72 15.27
CA ALA A 183 -17.15 2.84 14.78
C ALA A 183 -18.64 2.61 14.94
N LEU A 184 -19.14 1.42 14.64
CA LEU A 184 -20.57 1.06 14.80
C LEU A 184 -20.96 0.96 16.27
N THR A 185 -20.11 0.43 17.11
CA THR A 185 -20.36 0.36 18.56
C THR A 185 -20.42 1.75 19.16
N THR A 186 -19.45 2.60 18.83
CA THR A 186 -19.32 3.94 19.43
C THR A 186 -20.41 4.90 18.93
N SER A 187 -20.75 4.83 17.61
CA SER A 187 -21.69 5.79 17.01
C SER A 187 -23.15 5.35 17.10
N PHE A 188 -23.42 4.06 17.07
CA PHE A 188 -24.77 3.51 16.97
C PHE A 188 -25.13 2.52 18.09
N GLY A 189 -24.20 2.20 18.99
CA GLY A 189 -24.42 1.23 20.07
C GLY A 189 -24.55 -0.21 19.59
N VAL A 190 -24.14 -0.52 18.36
CA VAL A 190 -24.23 -1.87 17.78
C VAL A 190 -23.17 -2.76 18.44
N PRO A 191 -23.55 -3.92 19.03
CA PRO A 191 -22.58 -4.82 19.64
C PRO A 191 -21.56 -5.33 18.64
N ALA A 192 -20.27 -5.37 19.01
CA ALA A 192 -19.18 -5.78 18.12
C ALA A 192 -19.37 -7.18 17.52
N TRP A 193 -19.96 -8.13 18.26
CA TRP A 193 -20.24 -9.46 17.76
C TRP A 193 -21.26 -9.46 16.60
N LEU A 194 -22.27 -8.57 16.66
CA LEU A 194 -23.26 -8.44 15.58
C LEU A 194 -22.61 -7.87 14.31
N THR A 195 -21.75 -6.87 14.46
CA THR A 195 -20.95 -6.33 13.34
C THR A 195 -20.06 -7.42 12.74
N GLY A 196 -19.42 -8.25 13.57
CA GLY A 196 -18.60 -9.37 13.12
C GLY A 196 -19.38 -10.36 12.25
N VAL A 197 -20.60 -10.72 12.65
CA VAL A 197 -21.47 -11.60 11.86
C VAL A 197 -21.92 -11.00 10.53
N ILE A 198 -22.15 -9.67 10.49
CA ILE A 198 -22.59 -8.97 9.27
C ILE A 198 -21.44 -8.86 8.24
N ILE A 199 -20.18 -8.73 8.71
CA ILE A 199 -19.01 -8.55 7.84
C ILE A 199 -18.44 -9.88 7.33
N MET A 200 -18.75 -11.01 8.00
CA MET A 200 -18.36 -12.36 7.57
C MET A 200 -19.07 -12.79 6.30
#